data_6a43c5150a5780bc3c839e35c2c8ab45
#
_entry.id   6a43c5150a5780bc3c839e35c2c8ab45
#
_cell.length_a   1.000
_cell.length_b   1.000
_cell.length_c   1.000
_cell.angle_alpha   90.00
_cell.angle_beta   90.00
_cell.angle_gamma   90.00
#
_symmetry.space_group_name_H-M   'P 1'
#
loop_
_entity.id
_entity.type
_entity.pdbx_description
1 polymer ?
#
loop_
_entity_poly.entity_id
_entity_poly.type
_entity_poly.pdbx_seq_one_letter_code
_entity_poly.pdbx_strand_id
1 'polypeptide(L)'
;MKKLFAIIAVSTFFLSGCGGNFSASTNLGAQEFQAKTQESGVITLDVRTPGEFVSGHLVNALNIDVESGQFDAEIAKLDKSATYAVYCRSGRRSQVAIDRMKNAGFTNLFNLNAGVQEWAAAGLPLVTN
;
A
#
# COMPACT_ATOMS: atom_id res chain seq x y z
N MET A 1 -30.03 -6.87 62.58
CA MET A 1 -29.29 -7.53 61.47
C MET A 1 -29.51 -6.76 60.22
N LYS A 2 -28.59 -5.91 59.84
CA LYS A 2 -28.68 -5.08 58.64
C LYS A 2 -27.78 -5.69 57.58
N LYS A 3 -28.38 -6.21 56.51
CA LYS A 3 -27.61 -6.73 55.36
C LYS A 3 -27.32 -5.56 54.44
N LEU A 4 -26.06 -5.15 54.36
CA LEU A 4 -25.60 -4.21 53.34
C LEU A 4 -25.47 -4.96 52.00
N PHE A 5 -26.26 -4.53 51.02
CA PHE A 5 -26.04 -4.91 49.65
C PHE A 5 -25.06 -3.89 49.04
N ALA A 6 -23.86 -4.36 48.78
CA ALA A 6 -22.89 -3.61 47.98
C ALA A 6 -23.28 -3.75 46.51
N ILE A 7 -23.73 -2.64 45.93
CA ILE A 7 -23.96 -2.55 44.50
C ILE A 7 -22.59 -2.30 43.85
N ILE A 8 -22.07 -3.34 43.19
CA ILE A 8 -20.91 -3.19 42.33
C ILE A 8 -21.39 -2.60 41.01
N ALA A 9 -21.16 -1.32 40.83
CA ALA A 9 -21.33 -0.67 39.53
C ALA A 9 -20.21 -1.14 38.60
N VAL A 10 -20.53 -2.07 37.73
CA VAL A 10 -19.65 -2.42 36.59
C VAL A 10 -19.74 -1.29 35.61
N SER A 11 -18.74 -0.42 35.65
CA SER A 11 -18.55 0.62 34.65
C SER A 11 -18.02 -0.03 33.38
N THR A 12 -18.89 -0.35 32.45
CA THR A 12 -18.48 -0.77 31.12
C THR A 12 -17.96 0.44 30.38
N PHE A 13 -16.64 0.55 30.36
CA PHE A 13 -15.95 1.53 29.55
C PHE A 13 -16.03 1.07 28.09
N PHE A 14 -17.01 1.58 27.34
CA PHE A 14 -17.01 1.43 25.90
C PHE A 14 -15.92 2.33 25.34
N LEU A 15 -14.78 1.72 25.00
CA LEU A 15 -13.81 2.34 24.13
C LEU A 15 -14.46 2.43 22.74
N SER A 16 -15.12 3.54 22.46
CA SER A 16 -15.51 3.88 21.10
C SER A 16 -14.25 4.16 20.34
N GLY A 17 -13.72 3.15 19.66
CA GLY A 17 -12.64 3.32 18.71
C GLY A 17 -13.14 4.27 17.62
N CYS A 18 -12.58 5.48 17.58
CA CYS A 18 -12.79 6.37 16.45
C CYS A 18 -12.23 5.71 15.20
N GLY A 19 -13.09 5.04 14.43
CA GLY A 19 -12.80 4.65 13.08
C GLY A 19 -12.74 5.90 12.22
N GLY A 20 -11.62 6.64 12.26
CA GLY A 20 -11.34 7.63 11.24
C GLY A 20 -11.18 6.89 9.93
N ASN A 21 -11.90 7.31 8.89
CA ASN A 21 -11.70 6.87 7.53
C ASN A 21 -10.33 7.37 7.03
N PHE A 22 -9.27 6.79 7.58
CA PHE A 22 -7.98 6.88 6.94
C PHE A 22 -7.93 5.78 5.90
N SER A 23 -8.10 6.15 4.62
CA SER A 23 -7.53 5.36 3.54
C SER A 23 -6.01 5.52 3.67
N ALA A 24 -5.45 4.87 4.70
CA ALA A 24 -4.04 4.95 4.97
C ALA A 24 -3.33 4.06 3.97
N SER A 25 -2.48 4.67 3.14
CA SER A 25 -1.42 3.90 2.52
C SER A 25 -0.53 3.37 3.64
N THR A 26 -0.33 2.07 3.67
CA THR A 26 0.55 1.44 4.63
C THR A 26 1.93 1.27 4.00
N ASN A 27 2.95 1.82 4.65
CA ASN A 27 4.34 1.57 4.29
C ASN A 27 4.77 0.20 4.81
N LEU A 28 5.27 -0.63 3.92
CA LEU A 28 5.73 -1.98 4.22
C LEU A 28 7.23 -2.09 3.95
N GLY A 29 7.93 -2.86 4.77
CA GLY A 29 9.28 -3.33 4.46
C GLY A 29 9.26 -4.36 3.32
N ALA A 30 10.44 -4.71 2.80
CA ALA A 30 10.56 -5.57 1.61
C ALA A 30 9.88 -6.93 1.78
N GLN A 31 10.06 -7.59 2.92
CA GLN A 31 9.48 -8.92 3.15
C GLN A 31 7.95 -8.87 3.31
N GLU A 32 7.44 -7.87 4.02
CA GLU A 32 6.00 -7.67 4.17
C GLU A 32 5.35 -7.28 2.84
N PHE A 33 6.04 -6.46 2.05
CA PHE A 33 5.58 -6.09 0.71
C PHE A 33 5.55 -7.32 -0.21
N GLN A 34 6.57 -8.18 -0.15
CA GLN A 34 6.58 -9.43 -0.90
C GLN A 34 5.36 -10.30 -0.54
N ALA A 35 5.08 -10.47 0.74
CA ALA A 35 3.90 -11.21 1.18
C ALA A 35 2.61 -10.58 0.63
N LYS A 36 2.53 -9.26 0.62
CA LYS A 36 1.38 -8.52 0.07
C LYS A 36 1.21 -8.78 -1.43
N THR A 37 2.28 -8.75 -2.20
CA THR A 37 2.21 -9.01 -3.66
C THR A 37 1.76 -10.42 -4.01
N GLN A 38 1.92 -11.37 -3.09
CA GLN A 38 1.53 -12.76 -3.28
C GLN A 38 0.07 -13.05 -2.88
N GLU A 39 -0.60 -12.11 -2.24
CA GLU A 39 -2.01 -12.25 -1.90
C GLU A 39 -2.88 -12.23 -3.17
N SER A 40 -3.92 -13.05 -3.18
CA SER A 40 -4.86 -13.14 -4.31
C SER A 40 -5.52 -11.78 -4.57
N GLY A 41 -5.53 -11.36 -5.84
CA GLY A 41 -6.17 -10.13 -6.27
C GLY A 41 -5.36 -8.86 -6.05
N VAL A 42 -4.18 -8.93 -5.44
CA VAL A 42 -3.30 -7.77 -5.29
C VAL A 42 -2.55 -7.49 -6.58
N ILE A 43 -2.58 -6.25 -7.04
CA ILE A 43 -1.90 -5.78 -8.24
C ILE A 43 -0.62 -5.07 -7.82
N THR A 44 0.52 -5.54 -8.33
CA THR A 44 1.82 -4.89 -8.13
C THR A 44 2.00 -3.79 -9.17
N LEU A 45 2.23 -2.56 -8.70
CA LEU A 45 2.35 -1.38 -9.56
C LEU A 45 3.72 -0.73 -9.42
N ASP A 46 4.49 -0.78 -10.50
CA ASP A 46 5.78 -0.08 -10.65
C ASP A 46 5.54 1.29 -11.25
N VAL A 47 5.84 2.35 -10.49
CA VAL A 47 5.61 3.73 -10.93
C VAL A 47 6.89 4.44 -11.38
N ARG A 48 7.93 3.66 -11.68
CA ARG A 48 9.18 4.15 -12.25
C ARG A 48 9.04 4.38 -13.75
N THR A 49 10.10 4.94 -14.35
CA THR A 49 10.17 5.08 -15.81
C THR A 49 10.20 3.72 -16.51
N PRO A 50 9.78 3.63 -17.79
CA PRO A 50 9.89 2.39 -18.57
C PRO A 50 11.32 1.85 -18.65
N GLY A 51 12.32 2.71 -18.74
CA GLY A 51 13.74 2.29 -18.77
C GLY A 51 14.17 1.61 -17.47
N GLU A 52 13.76 2.13 -16.32
CA GLU A 52 14.01 1.49 -15.03
C GLU A 52 13.28 0.15 -14.94
N PHE A 53 12.03 0.11 -15.37
CA PHE A 53 11.22 -1.12 -15.36
C PHE A 53 11.86 -2.26 -16.14
N VAL A 54 12.30 -2.02 -17.38
CA VAL A 54 12.89 -3.08 -18.21
C VAL A 54 14.25 -3.53 -17.71
N SER A 55 14.96 -2.72 -16.92
CA SER A 55 16.23 -3.10 -16.31
C SER A 55 16.09 -4.08 -15.15
N GLY A 56 14.90 -4.21 -14.60
CA GLY A 56 14.56 -5.13 -13.51
C GLY A 56 13.34 -4.64 -12.74
N HIS A 57 12.35 -5.50 -12.55
CA HIS A 57 11.12 -5.19 -11.85
C HIS A 57 10.61 -6.39 -11.06
N LEU A 58 9.67 -6.16 -10.15
CA LEU A 58 9.01 -7.23 -9.41
C LEU A 58 8.17 -8.09 -10.36
N VAL A 59 8.09 -9.37 -10.09
CA VAL A 59 7.31 -10.31 -10.90
C VAL A 59 5.86 -9.85 -11.03
N ASN A 60 5.31 -9.92 -12.22
CA ASN A 60 3.93 -9.52 -12.56
C ASN A 60 3.62 -8.03 -12.33
N ALA A 61 4.61 -7.17 -12.15
CA ALA A 61 4.37 -5.74 -11.99
C ALA A 61 3.81 -5.11 -13.26
N LEU A 62 2.80 -4.26 -13.08
CA LEU A 62 2.30 -3.34 -14.10
C LEU A 62 3.12 -2.05 -14.00
N ASN A 63 3.60 -1.52 -15.11
CA ASN A 63 4.35 -0.26 -15.12
C ASN A 63 3.49 0.91 -15.57
N ILE A 64 3.36 1.91 -14.70
CA ILE A 64 2.75 3.21 -15.02
C ILE A 64 3.65 4.29 -14.42
N ASP A 65 4.35 5.02 -15.27
CA ASP A 65 5.29 6.06 -14.86
C ASP A 65 4.57 7.26 -14.25
N VAL A 66 4.82 7.52 -12.96
CA VAL A 66 4.19 8.64 -12.23
C VAL A 66 4.65 10.01 -12.72
N GLU A 67 5.82 10.07 -13.34
CA GLU A 67 6.38 11.31 -13.88
C GLU A 67 5.92 11.59 -15.33
N SER A 68 5.26 10.63 -15.96
CA SER A 68 4.67 10.86 -17.28
C SER A 68 3.40 11.71 -17.16
N GLY A 69 3.12 12.52 -18.15
CA GLY A 69 1.87 13.28 -18.23
C GLY A 69 0.62 12.41 -18.40
N GLN A 70 0.78 11.09 -18.51
CA GLN A 70 -0.30 10.12 -18.74
C GLN A 70 -0.74 9.39 -17.46
N PHE A 71 -0.07 9.62 -16.33
CA PHE A 71 -0.31 8.82 -15.12
C PHE A 71 -1.78 8.84 -14.69
N ASP A 72 -2.40 10.02 -14.60
CA ASP A 72 -3.80 10.14 -14.16
C ASP A 72 -4.77 9.45 -15.15
N ALA A 73 -4.52 9.57 -16.44
CA ALA A 73 -5.33 8.89 -17.47
C ALA A 73 -5.17 7.37 -17.40
N GLU A 74 -3.96 6.89 -17.14
CA GLU A 74 -3.68 5.45 -17.03
C GLU A 74 -4.31 4.84 -15.77
N ILE A 75 -4.20 5.48 -14.61
CA ILE A 75 -4.83 4.96 -13.39
C ILE A 75 -6.36 5.05 -13.45
N ALA A 76 -6.92 5.97 -14.23
CA ALA A 76 -8.38 6.05 -14.41
C ALA A 76 -8.98 4.79 -15.06
N LYS A 77 -8.18 3.98 -15.75
CA LYS A 77 -8.58 2.70 -16.35
C LYS A 77 -8.54 1.53 -15.36
N LEU A 78 -7.96 1.73 -14.18
CA LEU A 78 -7.79 0.69 -13.17
C LEU A 78 -9.02 0.55 -12.26
N ASP A 79 -9.20 -0.64 -11.70
CA ASP A 79 -10.24 -0.90 -10.71
C ASP A 79 -9.87 -0.22 -9.37
N LYS A 80 -10.64 0.79 -8.97
CA LYS A 80 -10.40 1.56 -7.75
C LYS A 80 -10.67 0.77 -6.47
N SER A 81 -11.43 -0.31 -6.53
CA SER A 81 -11.73 -1.18 -5.40
C SER A 81 -10.68 -2.28 -5.18
N ALA A 82 -9.80 -2.51 -6.14
CA ALA A 82 -8.71 -3.47 -6.03
C ALA A 82 -7.63 -2.99 -5.05
N THR A 83 -6.81 -3.91 -4.60
CA THR A 83 -5.64 -3.64 -3.75
C THR A 83 -4.39 -3.51 -4.61
N TYR A 84 -3.61 -2.47 -4.37
CA TYR A 84 -2.39 -2.17 -5.11
C TYR A 84 -1.19 -2.14 -4.17
N ALA A 85 -0.16 -2.89 -4.54
CA ALA A 85 1.17 -2.82 -3.94
C ALA A 85 2.06 -1.97 -4.85
N VAL A 86 2.35 -0.74 -4.44
CA VAL A 86 2.97 0.31 -5.25
C VAL A 86 4.42 0.49 -4.84
N TYR A 87 5.32 0.55 -5.81
CA TYR A 87 6.73 0.79 -5.52
C TYR A 87 7.40 1.67 -6.57
N CYS A 88 8.48 2.29 -6.16
CA CYS A 88 9.44 2.95 -7.05
C CYS A 88 10.87 2.55 -6.68
N ARG A 89 11.85 3.39 -6.95
CA ARG A 89 13.24 3.10 -6.60
C ARG A 89 13.53 3.24 -5.11
N SER A 90 13.09 4.32 -4.48
CA SER A 90 13.46 4.72 -3.11
C SER A 90 12.27 5.02 -2.18
N GLY A 91 11.03 4.91 -2.68
CA GLY A 91 9.80 5.17 -1.93
C GLY A 91 9.20 6.56 -2.11
N ARG A 92 9.92 7.51 -2.71
CA ARG A 92 9.44 8.89 -2.88
C ARG A 92 8.41 9.05 -3.99
N ARG A 93 8.69 8.56 -5.19
CA ARG A 93 7.76 8.63 -6.34
C ARG A 93 6.51 7.80 -6.09
N SER A 94 6.65 6.64 -5.44
CA SER A 94 5.51 5.79 -5.09
C SER A 94 4.60 6.47 -4.08
N GLN A 95 5.13 7.26 -3.15
CA GLN A 95 4.29 8.04 -2.24
C GLN A 95 3.48 9.11 -3.01
N VAL A 96 4.10 9.80 -3.97
CA VAL A 96 3.39 10.75 -4.85
C VAL A 96 2.30 10.04 -5.65
N ALA A 97 2.62 8.89 -6.22
CA ALA A 97 1.64 8.07 -6.97
C ALA A 97 0.45 7.67 -6.09
N ILE A 98 0.72 7.21 -4.88
CA ILE A 98 -0.31 6.82 -3.91
C ILE A 98 -1.21 8.00 -3.54
N ASP A 99 -0.65 9.16 -3.28
CA ASP A 99 -1.44 10.37 -2.96
C ASP A 99 -2.37 10.74 -4.13
N ARG A 100 -1.88 10.66 -5.36
CA ARG A 100 -2.70 10.87 -6.56
C ARG A 100 -3.77 9.80 -6.73
N MET A 101 -3.45 8.55 -6.46
CA MET A 101 -4.42 7.45 -6.50
C MET A 101 -5.51 7.61 -5.43
N LYS A 102 -5.16 8.00 -4.21
CA LYS A 102 -6.14 8.33 -3.17
C LYS A 102 -7.10 9.42 -3.63
N ASN A 103 -6.56 10.50 -4.17
CA ASN A 103 -7.38 11.60 -4.69
C ASN A 103 -8.29 11.16 -5.85
N ALA A 104 -7.91 10.12 -6.58
CA ALA A 104 -8.70 9.52 -7.63
C ALA A 104 -9.73 8.48 -7.14
N GLY A 105 -9.76 8.19 -5.83
CA GLY A 105 -10.75 7.30 -5.22
C GLY A 105 -10.27 5.87 -4.92
N PHE A 106 -8.99 5.59 -5.04
CA PHE A 106 -8.40 4.30 -4.64
C PHE A 106 -8.31 4.23 -3.12
N THR A 107 -8.66 3.09 -2.52
CA THR A 107 -8.77 2.94 -1.07
C THR A 107 -7.83 1.91 -0.45
N ASN A 108 -7.27 0.99 -1.24
CA ASN A 108 -6.46 -0.12 -0.76
C ASN A 108 -5.05 -0.05 -1.36
N LEU A 109 -4.18 0.75 -0.73
CA LEU A 109 -2.85 1.07 -1.25
C LEU A 109 -1.77 0.73 -0.23
N PHE A 110 -0.72 0.05 -0.69
CA PHE A 110 0.46 -0.30 0.09
C PHE A 110 1.70 0.21 -0.63
N ASN A 111 2.65 0.76 0.13
CA ASN A 111 3.90 1.29 -0.39
C ASN A 111 5.08 0.43 0.06
N LEU A 112 6.00 0.14 -0.84
CA LEU A 112 7.31 -0.39 -0.49
C LEU A 112 8.16 0.78 0.01
N ASN A 113 8.41 0.81 1.32
CA ASN A 113 8.90 1.98 2.05
C ASN A 113 10.17 2.61 1.45
N ALA A 114 11.20 1.82 1.22
CA ALA A 114 12.46 2.29 0.61
C ALA A 114 12.63 1.80 -0.85
N GLY A 115 11.57 1.32 -1.46
CA GLY A 115 11.53 0.97 -2.86
C GLY A 115 12.36 -0.25 -3.26
N VAL A 116 12.61 -0.36 -4.56
CA VAL A 116 13.36 -1.50 -5.12
C VAL A 116 14.78 -1.60 -4.59
N GLN A 117 15.36 -0.52 -4.06
CA GLN A 117 16.65 -0.55 -3.38
C GLN A 117 16.62 -1.44 -2.13
N GLU A 118 15.61 -1.31 -1.32
CA GLU A 118 15.40 -2.17 -0.14
C GLU A 118 15.11 -3.62 -0.55
N TRP A 119 14.28 -3.79 -1.57
CA TRP A 119 13.95 -5.10 -2.13
C TRP A 119 15.21 -5.87 -2.58
N ALA A 120 16.06 -5.22 -3.35
CA ALA A 120 17.32 -5.81 -3.80
C ALA A 120 18.29 -6.08 -2.65
N ALA A 121 18.39 -5.16 -1.69
CA ALA A 121 19.23 -5.32 -0.50
C ALA A 121 18.77 -6.50 0.38
N ALA A 122 17.49 -6.80 0.38
CA ALA A 122 16.92 -7.98 1.06
C ALA A 122 17.13 -9.29 0.29
N GLY A 123 17.77 -9.26 -0.87
CA GLY A 123 18.03 -10.44 -1.71
C GLY A 123 16.80 -10.97 -2.44
N LEU A 124 15.74 -10.16 -2.56
CA LEU A 124 14.51 -10.59 -3.23
C LEU A 124 14.62 -10.47 -4.77
N PRO A 125 13.91 -11.33 -5.52
CA PRO A 125 14.14 -11.47 -6.96
C PRO A 125 13.54 -10.32 -7.77
N LEU A 126 14.27 -9.94 -8.83
CA LEU A 126 13.79 -9.06 -9.90
C LEU A 126 13.79 -9.84 -11.22
N VAL A 127 12.87 -9.49 -12.10
CA VAL A 127 12.76 -10.06 -13.45
C VAL A 127 12.96 -8.97 -14.50
N THR A 128 13.32 -9.38 -15.72
CA THR A 128 13.66 -8.45 -16.83
C THR A 128 12.83 -8.70 -18.10
N ASN A 129 11.81 -9.51 -18.02
CA ASN A 129 10.91 -9.84 -19.15
C ASN A 129 9.87 -8.77 -19.43
#